data_f24104076eb11f5066a5c489360efcff
#
_entry.id   f24104076eb11f5066a5c489360efcff
#
_cell.length_a   1.000
_cell.length_b   1.000
_cell.length_c   1.000
_cell.angle_alpha   90.00
_cell.angle_beta   90.00
_cell.angle_gamma   90.00
#
_symmetry.space_group_name_H-M   'P 1'
#
loop_
_entity.id
_entity.type
_entity.pdbx_description
1 polymer ?
#
loop_
_entity_poly.entity_id
_entity_poly.type
_entity_poly.pdbx_seq_one_letter_code
_entity_poly.pdbx_strand_id
1 'polypeptide(L)'
;MVNRKIPKIRFKHFGDGWKSDKLGNLGTVARNKRIFKEETSEVGEVPFYKIGTFGGKPDSFITRDKFEEYKSKYPYPKIGDILISASGSIGRTVEYQGEEAYFQDSNIVWLKHDGRIDNSFLKHFYAIVKWQGVEGTTIKRLYNKNILETPITLPSISEQSAIGSLFCTLDDLLASYKDNLANYQALKVTMLSKMFPKAGQTVPEIRLDGFEGEWVEKRLKDISKRVTRKNNDLVSERALTISAQFGLIDQEEFFQKKIASKDVSGYYLIKKGEFAYNKSYSTGYPLGAIKRLDKYENGVLSTLYILFKAVDVDSDYLAHYYESDKWHREVSMCAAEGARNHGLLNITPVDFFNTRLVVPKELEEQRAIGSYFSNLDNLINSHQEKITQLENLKKKLLQDMFI
;
A
#
# COMPACT_ATOMS: atom_id res chain seq x y z
N MET A 1 2.39 -23.72 44.05
CA MET A 1 2.33 -22.34 43.55
C MET A 1 1.45 -22.35 42.28
N VAL A 2 0.33 -21.66 42.29
CA VAL A 2 -0.53 -21.53 41.09
C VAL A 2 0.27 -20.70 40.11
N ASN A 3 0.63 -21.28 38.97
CA ASN A 3 1.38 -20.60 37.92
C ASN A 3 0.43 -19.50 37.35
N ARG A 4 0.55 -18.26 37.89
CA ARG A 4 -0.26 -17.12 37.42
C ARG A 4 0.19 -16.78 36.00
N LYS A 5 -0.68 -17.03 35.03
CA LYS A 5 -0.46 -16.59 33.66
C LYS A 5 -0.61 -15.08 33.62
N ILE A 6 0.47 -14.37 33.27
CA ILE A 6 0.52 -12.91 33.18
C ILE A 6 1.16 -12.56 31.83
N PRO A 7 0.57 -11.67 31.02
CA PRO A 7 1.19 -11.23 29.77
C PRO A 7 2.44 -10.40 30.04
N LYS A 8 3.33 -10.28 29.04
CA LYS A 8 4.56 -9.49 29.16
C LYS A 8 4.29 -7.99 29.27
N ILE A 9 3.25 -7.52 28.57
CA ILE A 9 2.77 -6.13 28.63
C ILE A 9 1.33 -6.14 29.13
N ARG A 10 1.04 -5.26 30.10
CA ARG A 10 -0.27 -5.18 30.74
C ARG A 10 -0.54 -3.74 31.23
N PHE A 11 -1.80 -3.35 31.31
CA PHE A 11 -2.17 -2.10 31.97
C PHE A 11 -1.89 -2.16 33.48
N LYS A 12 -1.28 -1.12 34.02
CA LYS A 12 -0.74 -1.09 35.42
C LYS A 12 -1.79 -1.35 36.51
N HIS A 13 -3.04 -1.03 36.27
CA HIS A 13 -4.12 -1.14 37.26
C HIS A 13 -4.78 -2.54 37.32
N PHE A 14 -4.39 -3.46 36.45
CA PHE A 14 -4.85 -4.85 36.51
C PHE A 14 -3.77 -5.74 37.13
N GLY A 15 -4.11 -6.51 38.18
CA GLY A 15 -3.16 -7.34 38.95
C GLY A 15 -3.48 -8.83 39.01
N ASP A 16 -4.74 -9.20 38.71
CA ASP A 16 -5.19 -10.58 38.82
C ASP A 16 -4.61 -11.50 37.75
N GLY A 17 -4.32 -12.74 38.11
CA GLY A 17 -3.87 -13.75 37.14
C GLY A 17 -4.98 -14.10 36.15
N TRP A 18 -4.63 -14.28 34.89
CA TRP A 18 -5.56 -14.71 33.85
C TRP A 18 -5.96 -16.18 34.05
N LYS A 19 -7.20 -16.51 33.70
CA LYS A 19 -7.77 -17.86 33.85
C LYS A 19 -7.77 -18.58 32.51
N SER A 20 -7.24 -19.81 32.48
CA SER A 20 -7.30 -20.66 31.28
C SER A 20 -8.64 -21.33 31.18
N ASP A 21 -9.21 -21.35 30.00
CA ASP A 21 -10.48 -21.98 29.65
C ASP A 21 -10.44 -22.51 28.20
N LYS A 22 -11.52 -23.05 27.71
CA LYS A 22 -11.77 -23.40 26.31
C LYS A 22 -12.94 -22.58 25.79
N LEU A 23 -12.91 -22.23 24.50
CA LEU A 23 -14.03 -21.51 23.87
C LEU A 23 -15.37 -22.24 24.06
N GLY A 24 -15.37 -23.58 24.05
CA GLY A 24 -16.55 -24.40 24.26
C GLY A 24 -17.19 -24.31 25.64
N ASN A 25 -16.43 -23.90 26.66
CA ASN A 25 -16.96 -23.64 28.00
C ASN A 25 -17.63 -22.26 28.12
N LEU A 26 -17.36 -21.38 27.15
CA LEU A 26 -17.81 -19.99 27.14
C LEU A 26 -18.95 -19.75 26.17
N GLY A 27 -19.19 -20.70 25.25
CA GLY A 27 -20.24 -20.55 24.26
C GLY A 27 -20.37 -21.74 23.30
N THR A 28 -21.16 -21.53 22.29
CA THR A 28 -21.41 -22.50 21.22
C THR A 28 -21.15 -21.88 19.84
N VAL A 29 -20.74 -22.70 18.88
CA VAL A 29 -20.60 -22.23 17.50
C VAL A 29 -21.95 -22.12 16.83
N ALA A 30 -22.28 -20.93 16.39
CA ALA A 30 -23.51 -20.64 15.64
C ALA A 30 -23.16 -20.40 14.15
N ARG A 31 -24.16 -20.61 13.29
CA ARG A 31 -24.10 -20.38 11.85
C ARG A 31 -25.49 -20.10 11.30
N ASN A 32 -25.56 -19.45 10.16
CA ASN A 32 -26.82 -19.25 9.46
C ASN A 32 -27.40 -20.57 8.91
N LYS A 33 -28.67 -20.58 8.60
CA LYS A 33 -29.33 -21.66 7.84
C LYS A 33 -28.79 -21.65 6.41
N ARG A 34 -28.59 -22.83 5.86
CA ARG A 34 -28.05 -22.99 4.49
C ARG A 34 -29.00 -22.37 3.46
N ILE A 35 -28.40 -21.63 2.52
CA ILE A 35 -28.99 -21.14 1.28
C ILE A 35 -28.35 -21.95 0.13
N PHE A 36 -29.16 -22.50 -0.75
CA PHE A 36 -28.67 -23.21 -1.94
C PHE A 36 -28.42 -22.25 -3.09
N LYS A 37 -27.61 -22.67 -4.05
CA LYS A 37 -27.21 -21.83 -5.18
C LYS A 37 -28.42 -21.32 -5.99
N GLU A 38 -29.42 -22.18 -6.13
CA GLU A 38 -30.67 -21.90 -6.86
C GLU A 38 -31.55 -20.84 -6.18
N GLU A 39 -31.29 -20.56 -4.90
CA GLU A 39 -31.97 -19.56 -4.10
C GLU A 39 -31.21 -18.20 -4.09
N THR A 40 -30.14 -18.10 -4.86
CA THR A 40 -29.32 -16.89 -4.95
C THR A 40 -29.34 -16.32 -6.38
N SER A 41 -29.10 -15.02 -6.51
CA SER A 41 -28.98 -14.29 -7.78
C SER A 41 -27.71 -13.45 -7.78
N GLU A 42 -27.26 -13.02 -8.96
CA GLU A 42 -26.11 -12.10 -9.11
C GLU A 42 -26.47 -10.65 -8.77
N VAL A 43 -27.76 -10.34 -8.77
CA VAL A 43 -28.31 -9.02 -8.42
C VAL A 43 -29.54 -9.25 -7.54
N GLY A 44 -29.67 -8.51 -6.45
CA GLY A 44 -30.78 -8.67 -5.53
C GLY A 44 -30.75 -7.67 -4.38
N GLU A 45 -31.66 -7.88 -3.42
CA GLU A 45 -31.93 -6.91 -2.36
C GLU A 45 -30.99 -7.08 -1.17
N VAL A 46 -30.72 -8.31 -0.76
CA VAL A 46 -29.93 -8.61 0.44
C VAL A 46 -28.65 -9.33 0.06
N PRO A 47 -27.47 -8.75 0.38
CA PRO A 47 -26.19 -9.38 0.12
C PRO A 47 -26.07 -10.78 0.79
N PHE A 48 -25.60 -11.75 0.01
CA PHE A 48 -25.25 -13.09 0.50
C PHE A 48 -23.74 -13.30 0.41
N TYR A 49 -23.07 -13.26 1.55
CA TYR A 49 -21.61 -13.43 1.60
C TYR A 49 -21.23 -14.91 1.61
N LYS A 50 -20.58 -15.33 0.54
CA LYS A 50 -19.88 -16.62 0.44
C LYS A 50 -18.47 -16.48 1.04
N ILE A 51 -17.81 -17.62 1.27
CA ILE A 51 -16.44 -17.61 1.82
C ILE A 51 -15.46 -16.80 0.96
N GLY A 52 -15.64 -16.77 -0.34
CA GLY A 52 -14.79 -16.00 -1.28
C GLY A 52 -15.00 -14.48 -1.16
N THR A 53 -16.19 -14.04 -0.81
CA THR A 53 -16.54 -12.61 -0.71
C THR A 53 -16.62 -12.12 0.74
N PHE A 54 -16.37 -12.98 1.73
CA PHE A 54 -16.43 -12.65 3.15
C PHE A 54 -15.46 -11.52 3.52
N GLY A 55 -15.98 -10.43 4.05
CA GLY A 55 -15.22 -9.21 4.37
C GLY A 55 -14.85 -8.35 3.17
N GLY A 56 -15.45 -8.59 2.00
CA GLY A 56 -15.27 -7.82 0.78
C GLY A 56 -16.60 -7.42 0.14
N LYS A 57 -16.61 -7.25 -1.18
CA LYS A 57 -17.84 -6.94 -1.94
C LYS A 57 -18.61 -8.22 -2.22
N PRO A 58 -19.96 -8.24 -2.01
CA PRO A 58 -20.80 -9.40 -2.33
C PRO A 58 -20.91 -9.57 -3.86
N ASP A 59 -21.04 -10.82 -4.29
CA ASP A 59 -21.29 -11.24 -5.68
C ASP A 59 -22.55 -12.10 -5.79
N SER A 60 -23.30 -12.23 -4.73
CA SER A 60 -24.54 -13.00 -4.64
C SER A 60 -25.51 -12.32 -3.71
N PHE A 61 -26.79 -12.52 -3.98
CA PHE A 61 -27.88 -11.89 -3.25
C PHE A 61 -29.01 -12.88 -3.02
N ILE A 62 -29.85 -12.60 -2.02
CA ILE A 62 -31.11 -13.31 -1.75
C ILE A 62 -32.26 -12.31 -1.72
N THR A 63 -33.49 -12.82 -1.80
CA THR A 63 -34.69 -12.00 -1.67
C THR A 63 -34.88 -11.54 -0.23
N ARG A 64 -35.53 -10.39 -0.05
CA ARG A 64 -35.88 -9.86 1.26
C ARG A 64 -36.76 -10.81 2.05
N ASP A 65 -37.77 -11.41 1.41
CA ASP A 65 -38.70 -12.38 2.07
C ASP A 65 -37.93 -13.57 2.66
N LYS A 66 -36.96 -14.12 1.91
CA LYS A 66 -36.11 -15.21 2.39
C LYS A 66 -35.23 -14.78 3.54
N PHE A 67 -34.66 -13.57 3.46
CA PHE A 67 -33.85 -13.01 4.54
C PHE A 67 -34.65 -12.86 5.82
N GLU A 68 -35.83 -12.25 5.78
CA GLU A 68 -36.69 -12.04 6.94
C GLU A 68 -37.18 -13.37 7.53
N GLU A 69 -37.59 -14.30 6.66
CA GLU A 69 -38.00 -15.63 7.08
C GLU A 69 -36.87 -16.34 7.85
N TYR A 70 -35.66 -16.36 7.28
CA TYR A 70 -34.54 -17.11 7.86
C TYR A 70 -33.97 -16.43 9.09
N LYS A 71 -33.90 -15.11 9.11
CA LYS A 71 -33.47 -14.33 10.26
C LYS A 71 -34.37 -14.52 11.47
N SER A 72 -35.68 -14.65 11.25
CA SER A 72 -36.65 -14.84 12.32
C SER A 72 -36.65 -16.27 12.92
N LYS A 73 -36.33 -17.28 12.09
CA LYS A 73 -36.47 -18.70 12.45
C LYS A 73 -35.16 -19.38 12.87
N TYR A 74 -34.03 -18.86 12.44
CA TYR A 74 -32.72 -19.53 12.60
C TYR A 74 -31.70 -18.63 13.29
N PRO A 75 -30.58 -19.19 13.78
CA PRO A 75 -29.50 -18.37 14.34
C PRO A 75 -29.05 -17.30 13.37
N TYR A 76 -28.91 -16.08 13.87
CA TYR A 76 -28.46 -14.92 13.13
C TYR A 76 -27.53 -14.10 14.04
N PRO A 77 -26.44 -13.50 13.52
CA PRO A 77 -25.50 -12.75 14.35
C PRO A 77 -26.14 -11.48 14.92
N LYS A 78 -25.68 -11.08 16.09
CA LYS A 78 -26.00 -9.79 16.72
C LYS A 78 -24.90 -8.78 16.43
N ILE A 79 -25.24 -7.50 16.49
CA ILE A 79 -24.27 -6.42 16.38
C ILE A 79 -23.13 -6.65 17.36
N GLY A 80 -21.89 -6.59 16.87
CA GLY A 80 -20.68 -6.85 17.63
C GLY A 80 -20.22 -8.31 17.62
N ASP A 81 -21.01 -9.28 17.12
CA ASP A 81 -20.55 -10.66 16.97
C ASP A 81 -19.38 -10.75 15.98
N ILE A 82 -18.38 -11.55 16.32
CA ILE A 82 -17.21 -11.75 15.47
C ILE A 82 -17.41 -13.01 14.64
N LEU A 83 -17.66 -12.80 13.35
CA LEU A 83 -17.78 -13.87 12.38
C LEU A 83 -16.39 -14.31 11.93
N ILE A 84 -16.19 -15.64 11.79
CA ILE A 84 -14.92 -16.23 11.32
C ILE A 84 -15.12 -17.11 10.10
N SER A 85 -14.16 -17.06 9.19
CA SER A 85 -14.07 -18.02 8.09
C SER A 85 -13.58 -19.37 8.61
N ALA A 86 -14.41 -20.41 8.44
CA ALA A 86 -14.12 -21.80 8.83
C ALA A 86 -13.61 -22.66 7.66
N SER A 87 -13.44 -22.10 6.47
CA SER A 87 -12.87 -22.79 5.31
C SER A 87 -12.06 -21.82 4.42
N GLY A 88 -11.21 -22.37 3.57
CA GLY A 88 -10.31 -21.58 2.70
C GLY A 88 -9.30 -20.79 3.51
N SER A 89 -9.40 -19.48 3.53
CA SER A 89 -8.57 -18.60 4.38
C SER A 89 -9.09 -18.62 5.81
N ILE A 90 -8.78 -19.69 6.55
CA ILE A 90 -9.27 -19.92 7.91
C ILE A 90 -8.85 -18.80 8.86
N GLY A 91 -9.79 -18.38 9.72
CA GLY A 91 -9.55 -17.42 10.79
C GLY A 91 -9.65 -15.95 10.34
N ARG A 92 -10.07 -15.65 9.10
CA ARG A 92 -10.46 -14.28 8.72
C ARG A 92 -11.67 -13.89 9.57
N THR A 93 -11.62 -12.71 10.17
CA THR A 93 -12.68 -12.19 11.03
C THR A 93 -13.38 -11.00 10.38
N VAL A 94 -14.69 -10.92 10.62
CA VAL A 94 -15.52 -9.74 10.32
C VAL A 94 -16.41 -9.51 11.53
N GLU A 95 -16.43 -8.29 12.05
CA GLU A 95 -17.35 -7.86 13.08
C GLU A 95 -18.68 -7.48 12.42
N TYR A 96 -19.77 -8.08 12.87
CA TYR A 96 -21.10 -7.77 12.34
C TYR A 96 -21.58 -6.43 12.90
N GLN A 97 -21.82 -5.47 12.01
CA GLN A 97 -22.19 -4.09 12.35
C GLN A 97 -23.71 -3.84 12.33
N GLY A 98 -24.50 -4.85 11.99
CA GLY A 98 -25.98 -4.72 11.91
C GLY A 98 -26.50 -4.53 10.49
N GLU A 99 -25.64 -4.63 9.48
CA GLU A 99 -26.04 -4.57 8.08
C GLU A 99 -27.03 -5.69 7.71
N GLU A 100 -27.96 -5.40 6.79
CA GLU A 100 -28.83 -6.43 6.21
C GLU A 100 -28.05 -7.31 5.26
N ALA A 101 -27.51 -8.42 5.75
CA ALA A 101 -26.70 -9.36 5.00
C ALA A 101 -26.91 -10.79 5.50
N TYR A 102 -26.67 -11.78 4.66
CA TYR A 102 -26.73 -13.18 5.02
C TYR A 102 -25.40 -13.87 4.74
N PHE A 103 -25.03 -14.85 5.54
CA PHE A 103 -23.70 -15.44 5.51
C PHE A 103 -23.76 -16.94 5.21
N GLN A 104 -22.85 -17.44 4.39
CA GLN A 104 -22.79 -18.85 4.00
C GLN A 104 -22.62 -19.76 5.22
N ASP A 105 -23.49 -20.73 5.35
CA ASP A 105 -23.48 -21.73 6.41
C ASP A 105 -22.16 -22.51 6.48
N SER A 106 -21.84 -23.07 7.64
CA SER A 106 -20.66 -23.92 7.90
C SER A 106 -19.29 -23.39 7.46
N ASN A 107 -19.23 -22.40 6.57
CA ASN A 107 -18.01 -21.72 6.12
C ASN A 107 -17.77 -20.39 6.84
N ILE A 108 -18.87 -19.73 7.29
CA ILE A 108 -18.84 -18.51 8.09
C ILE A 108 -19.62 -18.79 9.37
N VAL A 109 -18.94 -18.74 10.49
CA VAL A 109 -19.48 -19.09 11.81
C VAL A 109 -19.11 -18.03 12.84
N TRP A 110 -19.76 -18.03 14.00
CA TRP A 110 -19.42 -17.18 15.13
C TRP A 110 -19.61 -17.91 16.45
N LEU A 111 -18.92 -17.44 17.50
CA LEU A 111 -19.11 -17.94 18.85
C LEU A 111 -20.27 -17.18 19.52
N LYS A 112 -21.36 -17.87 19.78
CA LYS A 112 -22.44 -17.35 20.62
C LYS A 112 -22.07 -17.64 22.07
N HIS A 113 -21.46 -16.64 22.75
CA HIS A 113 -20.96 -16.77 24.12
C HIS A 113 -21.92 -16.21 25.17
N ASP A 114 -21.64 -16.51 26.42
CA ASP A 114 -22.49 -16.20 27.58
C ASP A 114 -22.17 -14.82 28.24
N GLY A 115 -21.33 -14.02 27.61
CA GLY A 115 -20.93 -12.69 28.12
C GLY A 115 -19.66 -12.68 28.94
N ARG A 116 -19.00 -13.81 29.17
CA ARG A 116 -17.69 -13.88 29.84
C ARG A 116 -16.52 -13.48 28.94
N ILE A 117 -16.77 -13.31 27.62
CA ILE A 117 -15.81 -12.79 26.67
C ILE A 117 -16.33 -11.45 26.11
N ASP A 118 -15.44 -10.46 26.03
CA ASP A 118 -15.66 -9.23 25.31
C ASP A 118 -15.35 -9.46 23.81
N ASN A 119 -16.25 -9.06 22.93
CA ASN A 119 -16.11 -9.30 21.49
C ASN A 119 -14.91 -8.57 20.88
N SER A 120 -14.57 -7.38 21.37
CA SER A 120 -13.39 -6.66 20.88
C SER A 120 -12.10 -7.39 21.27
N PHE A 121 -12.03 -7.99 22.46
CA PHE A 121 -10.93 -8.86 22.86
C PHE A 121 -10.90 -10.15 22.00
N LEU A 122 -12.06 -10.78 21.80
CA LEU A 122 -12.19 -12.01 21.01
C LEU A 122 -11.72 -11.81 19.56
N LYS A 123 -12.06 -10.69 18.94
CA LYS A 123 -11.60 -10.31 17.60
C LYS A 123 -10.08 -10.36 17.50
N HIS A 124 -9.38 -9.78 18.45
CA HIS A 124 -7.92 -9.71 18.46
C HIS A 124 -7.27 -11.04 18.91
N PHE A 125 -7.92 -11.80 19.79
CA PHE A 125 -7.52 -13.17 20.06
C PHE A 125 -7.56 -14.04 18.79
N TYR A 126 -8.60 -13.92 17.96
CA TYR A 126 -8.69 -14.63 16.68
C TYR A 126 -7.59 -14.26 15.68
N ALA A 127 -7.03 -13.06 15.76
CA ALA A 127 -5.94 -12.63 14.90
C ALA A 127 -4.60 -13.34 15.20
N ILE A 128 -4.44 -13.90 16.41
CA ILE A 128 -3.18 -14.53 16.86
C ILE A 128 -3.31 -16.03 17.12
N VAL A 129 -4.52 -16.54 17.30
CA VAL A 129 -4.76 -17.94 17.63
C VAL A 129 -4.25 -18.86 16.52
N LYS A 130 -3.54 -19.91 16.92
CA LYS A 130 -3.12 -20.98 16.01
C LYS A 130 -4.17 -22.09 16.06
N TRP A 131 -5.04 -22.09 15.08
CA TRP A 131 -6.09 -23.10 14.98
C TRP A 131 -5.49 -24.50 14.80
N GLN A 132 -5.88 -25.43 15.67
CA GLN A 132 -5.43 -26.82 15.62
C GLN A 132 -6.46 -27.71 14.92
N GLY A 133 -6.01 -28.87 14.42
CA GLY A 133 -6.91 -29.85 13.79
C GLY A 133 -7.57 -29.36 12.50
N VAL A 134 -6.89 -28.46 11.79
CA VAL A 134 -7.34 -28.02 10.46
C VAL A 134 -7.12 -29.17 9.48
N GLU A 135 -8.20 -29.65 8.87
CA GLU A 135 -8.19 -30.79 7.96
C GLU A 135 -8.42 -30.37 6.50
N GLY A 136 -7.96 -31.19 5.57
CA GLY A 136 -8.15 -31.02 4.13
C GLY A 136 -6.84 -30.75 3.40
N THR A 137 -6.67 -31.43 2.25
CA THR A 137 -5.48 -31.28 1.38
C THR A 137 -5.61 -30.10 0.43
N THR A 138 -6.76 -29.95 -0.21
CA THR A 138 -7.03 -28.89 -1.22
C THR A 138 -7.73 -27.70 -0.61
N ILE A 139 -8.77 -27.95 0.23
CA ILE A 139 -9.51 -26.91 0.96
C ILE A 139 -9.42 -27.22 2.45
N LYS A 140 -8.69 -26.39 3.17
CA LYS A 140 -8.59 -26.52 4.62
C LYS A 140 -9.93 -26.15 5.28
N ARG A 141 -10.30 -26.91 6.32
CA ARG A 141 -11.52 -26.67 7.11
C ARG A 141 -11.23 -26.68 8.58
N LEU A 142 -11.89 -25.78 9.29
CA LEU A 142 -11.93 -25.67 10.75
C LEU A 142 -13.33 -26.11 11.23
N TYR A 143 -13.38 -27.24 11.91
CA TYR A 143 -14.65 -27.78 12.40
C TYR A 143 -15.06 -27.14 13.74
N ASN A 144 -16.35 -27.15 14.04
CA ASN A 144 -16.90 -26.61 15.30
C ASN A 144 -16.18 -27.19 16.53
N LYS A 145 -15.86 -28.50 16.50
CA LYS A 145 -15.11 -29.16 17.57
C LYS A 145 -13.76 -28.50 17.82
N ASN A 146 -13.02 -28.18 16.75
CA ASN A 146 -11.71 -27.55 16.85
C ASN A 146 -11.81 -26.13 17.41
N ILE A 147 -12.84 -25.37 17.02
CA ILE A 147 -13.13 -24.05 17.57
C ILE A 147 -13.41 -24.16 19.08
N LEU A 148 -14.32 -25.05 19.47
CA LEU A 148 -14.73 -25.21 20.86
C LEU A 148 -13.63 -25.77 21.76
N GLU A 149 -12.74 -26.61 21.24
CA GLU A 149 -11.58 -27.14 21.99
C GLU A 149 -10.40 -26.16 22.05
N THR A 150 -10.46 -25.03 21.34
CA THR A 150 -9.38 -24.04 21.33
C THR A 150 -9.21 -23.45 22.73
N PRO A 151 -7.98 -23.52 23.28
CA PRO A 151 -7.69 -22.91 24.58
C PRO A 151 -7.63 -21.39 24.46
N ILE A 152 -8.15 -20.73 25.46
CA ILE A 152 -8.08 -19.29 25.64
C ILE A 152 -7.69 -18.97 27.08
N THR A 153 -6.96 -17.90 27.27
CA THR A 153 -6.64 -17.40 28.61
C THR A 153 -7.26 -16.01 28.77
N LEU A 154 -8.12 -15.85 29.73
CA LEU A 154 -8.98 -14.68 29.92
C LEU A 154 -8.59 -13.88 31.15
N PRO A 155 -8.41 -12.55 31.01
CA PRO A 155 -8.43 -11.61 32.12
C PRO A 155 -9.86 -11.35 32.62
N SER A 156 -10.02 -10.42 33.57
CA SER A 156 -11.33 -9.87 33.91
C SER A 156 -12.00 -9.21 32.70
N ILE A 157 -13.33 -9.17 32.68
CA ILE A 157 -14.07 -8.56 31.55
C ILE A 157 -13.68 -7.08 31.34
N SER A 158 -13.41 -6.35 32.39
CA SER A 158 -12.94 -4.96 32.30
C SER A 158 -11.54 -4.84 31.67
N GLU A 159 -10.65 -5.79 31.91
CA GLU A 159 -9.36 -5.82 31.26
C GLU A 159 -9.46 -6.28 29.81
N GLN A 160 -10.34 -7.25 29.50
CA GLN A 160 -10.65 -7.64 28.12
C GLN A 160 -11.13 -6.43 27.31
N SER A 161 -12.07 -5.65 27.85
CA SER A 161 -12.60 -4.44 27.20
C SER A 161 -11.53 -3.38 27.01
N ALA A 162 -10.64 -3.18 27.98
CA ALA A 162 -9.52 -2.24 27.87
C ALA A 162 -8.52 -2.66 26.75
N ILE A 163 -8.20 -3.97 26.69
CA ILE A 163 -7.32 -4.53 25.64
C ILE A 163 -8.02 -4.41 24.28
N GLY A 164 -9.27 -4.82 24.17
CA GLY A 164 -10.06 -4.73 22.96
C GLY A 164 -10.13 -3.29 22.42
N SER A 165 -10.44 -2.33 23.28
CA SER A 165 -10.51 -0.90 22.95
C SER A 165 -9.19 -0.35 22.44
N LEU A 166 -8.05 -0.74 23.05
CA LEU A 166 -6.72 -0.35 22.57
C LEU A 166 -6.50 -0.80 21.13
N PHE A 167 -6.80 -2.05 20.83
CA PHE A 167 -6.58 -2.59 19.49
C PHE A 167 -7.58 -2.05 18.46
N CYS A 168 -8.85 -1.82 18.85
CA CYS A 168 -9.81 -1.13 17.97
C CYS A 168 -9.31 0.27 17.62
N THR A 169 -8.84 1.04 18.59
CA THR A 169 -8.25 2.37 18.36
C THR A 169 -7.05 2.30 17.40
N LEU A 170 -6.18 1.28 17.54
CA LEU A 170 -5.06 1.08 16.61
C LEU A 170 -5.54 0.72 15.20
N ASP A 171 -6.60 -0.07 15.07
CA ASP A 171 -7.18 -0.44 13.77
C ASP A 171 -7.80 0.77 13.08
N ASP A 172 -8.57 1.60 13.80
CA ASP A 172 -9.18 2.81 13.28
C ASP A 172 -8.11 3.81 12.83
N LEU A 173 -7.05 3.95 13.63
CA LEU A 173 -5.92 4.82 13.30
C LEU A 173 -5.20 4.34 12.04
N LEU A 174 -4.92 3.03 11.93
CA LEU A 174 -4.33 2.42 10.74
C LEU A 174 -5.19 2.62 9.49
N ALA A 175 -6.51 2.43 9.61
CA ALA A 175 -7.45 2.66 8.51
C ALA A 175 -7.39 4.12 8.05
N SER A 176 -7.47 5.08 8.99
CA SER A 176 -7.39 6.52 8.69
C SER A 176 -6.08 6.91 7.98
N TYR A 177 -4.93 6.40 8.45
CA TYR A 177 -3.65 6.67 7.77
C TYR A 177 -3.58 6.07 6.36
N LYS A 178 -4.15 4.86 6.14
CA LYS A 178 -4.20 4.21 4.82
C LYS A 178 -5.10 4.97 3.85
N ASP A 179 -6.25 5.43 4.30
CA ASP A 179 -7.18 6.23 3.50
C ASP A 179 -6.55 7.58 3.11
N ASN A 180 -5.92 8.27 4.06
CA ASN A 180 -5.21 9.52 3.80
C ASN A 180 -4.06 9.30 2.80
N LEU A 181 -3.28 8.22 2.95
CA LEU A 181 -2.21 7.87 2.00
C LEU A 181 -2.76 7.70 0.59
N ALA A 182 -3.85 6.94 0.43
CA ALA A 182 -4.50 6.73 -0.87
C ALA A 182 -5.01 8.05 -1.47
N ASN A 183 -5.60 8.93 -0.65
CA ASN A 183 -6.07 10.25 -1.07
C ASN A 183 -4.92 11.15 -1.53
N TYR A 184 -3.80 11.22 -0.80
CA TYR A 184 -2.63 12.02 -1.22
C TYR A 184 -1.99 11.48 -2.49
N GLN A 185 -1.91 10.16 -2.65
CA GLN A 185 -1.40 9.55 -3.88
C GLN A 185 -2.30 9.87 -5.09
N ALA A 186 -3.62 9.78 -4.93
CA ALA A 186 -4.58 10.13 -5.97
C ALA A 186 -4.53 11.64 -6.31
N LEU A 187 -4.39 12.49 -5.29
CA LEU A 187 -4.21 13.93 -5.47
C LEU A 187 -2.93 14.23 -6.28
N LYS A 188 -1.79 13.60 -5.92
CA LYS A 188 -0.52 13.79 -6.65
C LYS A 188 -0.67 13.43 -8.13
N VAL A 189 -1.26 12.28 -8.45
CA VAL A 189 -1.50 11.85 -9.84
C VAL A 189 -2.36 12.86 -10.58
N THR A 190 -3.44 13.33 -9.97
CA THR A 190 -4.34 14.33 -10.55
C THR A 190 -3.62 15.65 -10.81
N MET A 191 -2.84 16.14 -9.85
CA MET A 191 -2.12 17.41 -9.99
C MET A 191 -0.98 17.32 -11.00
N LEU A 192 -0.23 16.21 -11.07
CA LEU A 192 0.77 15.97 -12.13
C LEU A 192 0.14 16.01 -13.53
N SER A 193 -1.10 15.54 -13.66
CA SER A 193 -1.83 15.62 -14.94
C SER A 193 -2.30 17.04 -15.30
N LYS A 194 -2.66 17.87 -14.30
CA LYS A 194 -3.37 19.13 -14.49
C LYS A 194 -2.52 20.40 -14.30
N MET A 195 -1.48 20.34 -13.49
CA MET A 195 -0.58 21.49 -13.22
C MET A 195 0.55 21.65 -14.24
N PHE A 196 0.66 20.75 -15.19
CA PHE A 196 1.55 20.89 -16.35
C PHE A 196 0.69 20.98 -17.62
N PRO A 197 1.03 21.87 -18.59
CA PRO A 197 0.25 22.07 -19.81
C PRO A 197 0.14 20.78 -20.63
N LYS A 198 -1.00 20.58 -21.27
CA LYS A 198 -1.18 19.53 -22.28
C LYS A 198 -0.39 19.86 -23.55
N ALA A 199 -0.10 18.85 -24.34
CA ALA A 199 0.62 19.02 -25.62
C ALA A 199 -0.06 20.08 -26.50
N GLY A 200 0.71 21.07 -26.92
CA GLY A 200 0.23 22.20 -27.73
C GLY A 200 -0.44 23.33 -26.93
N GLN A 201 -0.43 23.25 -25.60
CA GLN A 201 -0.90 24.32 -24.71
C GLN A 201 0.26 24.96 -23.98
N THR A 202 0.11 26.25 -23.63
CA THR A 202 1.08 27.05 -22.88
C THR A 202 0.60 27.43 -21.48
N VAL A 203 -0.63 27.01 -21.11
CA VAL A 203 -1.25 27.27 -19.80
C VAL A 203 -1.72 25.94 -19.22
N PRO A 204 -1.42 25.61 -17.94
CA PRO A 204 -1.93 24.40 -17.30
C PRO A 204 -3.44 24.53 -16.97
N GLU A 205 -4.11 23.39 -16.79
CA GLU A 205 -5.54 23.34 -16.40
C GLU A 205 -5.75 23.84 -14.96
N ILE A 206 -4.82 23.53 -14.06
CA ILE A 206 -4.77 24.04 -12.67
C ILE A 206 -3.46 24.79 -12.48
N ARG A 207 -3.54 25.99 -11.90
CA ARG A 207 -2.41 26.85 -11.61
C ARG A 207 -2.47 27.34 -10.18
N LEU A 208 -1.32 27.56 -9.56
CA LEU A 208 -1.27 28.16 -8.22
C LEU A 208 -1.70 29.63 -8.28
N ASP A 209 -2.36 30.10 -7.24
CA ASP A 209 -2.81 31.49 -7.14
C ASP A 209 -1.63 32.48 -7.20
N GLY A 210 -1.85 33.61 -7.83
CA GLY A 210 -0.86 34.67 -7.95
C GLY A 210 0.03 34.58 -9.19
N PHE A 211 -0.10 33.55 -10.05
CA PHE A 211 0.66 33.42 -11.28
C PHE A 211 -0.27 33.50 -12.50
N GLU A 212 0.14 34.30 -13.51
CA GLU A 212 -0.63 34.58 -14.71
C GLU A 212 0.24 34.50 -15.97
N GLY A 213 -0.39 34.58 -17.14
CA GLY A 213 0.26 34.59 -18.45
C GLY A 213 0.66 33.22 -18.97
N GLU A 214 1.20 33.19 -20.15
CA GLU A 214 1.59 31.96 -20.84
C GLU A 214 2.99 31.51 -20.42
N TRP A 215 3.17 30.20 -20.29
CA TRP A 215 4.47 29.57 -20.16
C TRP A 215 5.23 29.58 -21.48
N VAL A 216 6.53 29.35 -21.44
CA VAL A 216 7.41 29.40 -22.62
C VAL A 216 7.92 28.02 -22.99
N GLU A 217 7.99 27.77 -24.30
CA GLU A 217 8.63 26.57 -24.83
C GLU A 217 10.15 26.75 -24.78
N LYS A 218 10.87 25.82 -24.19
CA LYS A 218 12.31 25.72 -24.17
C LYS A 218 12.77 24.32 -24.57
N ARG A 219 13.97 24.20 -25.08
CA ARG A 219 14.60 22.89 -25.29
C ARG A 219 15.36 22.47 -24.03
N LEU A 220 15.42 21.16 -23.76
CA LEU A 220 16.13 20.65 -22.59
C LEU A 220 17.61 21.16 -22.55
N LYS A 221 18.28 21.27 -23.70
CA LYS A 221 19.64 21.82 -23.77
C LYS A 221 19.78 23.28 -23.31
N ASP A 222 18.69 24.05 -23.37
CA ASP A 222 18.67 25.46 -22.99
C ASP A 222 18.56 25.63 -21.46
N ILE A 223 18.05 24.62 -20.76
CA ILE A 223 17.79 24.63 -19.31
C ILE A 223 18.56 23.55 -18.55
N SER A 224 19.43 22.83 -19.23
CA SER A 224 20.25 21.78 -18.60
C SER A 224 21.61 21.63 -19.25
N LYS A 225 22.53 20.98 -18.53
CA LYS A 225 23.85 20.62 -19.05
C LYS A 225 24.08 19.13 -18.93
N ARG A 226 24.55 18.49 -20.01
CA ARG A 226 24.94 17.09 -20.02
C ARG A 226 26.07 16.83 -19.03
N VAL A 227 25.97 15.72 -18.28
CA VAL A 227 27.00 15.22 -17.39
C VAL A 227 27.65 14.00 -18.04
N THR A 228 28.95 14.07 -18.28
CA THR A 228 29.75 12.98 -18.86
C THR A 228 30.98 12.65 -17.98
N ARG A 229 30.94 13.11 -16.73
CA ARG A 229 31.99 12.87 -15.72
C ARG A 229 32.16 11.39 -15.50
N LYS A 230 33.38 10.88 -15.73
CA LYS A 230 33.76 9.51 -15.47
C LYS A 230 34.21 9.33 -14.03
N ASN A 231 34.08 8.11 -13.52
CA ASN A 231 34.53 7.73 -12.20
C ASN A 231 36.00 7.28 -12.17
N ASN A 232 36.85 7.92 -12.97
CA ASN A 232 38.27 7.51 -13.18
C ASN A 232 39.04 7.35 -11.86
N ASP A 233 38.73 8.21 -10.87
CA ASP A 233 39.40 8.22 -9.56
C ASP A 233 38.68 7.33 -8.52
N LEU A 234 37.74 6.49 -8.96
CA LEU A 234 36.92 5.63 -8.10
C LEU A 234 36.27 6.36 -6.92
N VAL A 235 35.79 7.59 -7.17
CA VAL A 235 35.15 8.45 -6.15
C VAL A 235 33.94 7.75 -5.51
N SER A 236 33.28 6.86 -6.26
CA SER A 236 32.15 6.08 -5.75
C SER A 236 32.21 4.66 -6.30
N GLU A 237 31.97 3.68 -5.43
CA GLU A 237 31.74 2.29 -5.82
C GLU A 237 30.24 1.92 -5.87
N ARG A 238 29.37 2.85 -5.43
CA ARG A 238 27.93 2.63 -5.37
C ARG A 238 27.31 2.62 -6.77
N ALA A 239 27.05 1.45 -7.31
CA ALA A 239 26.35 1.30 -8.56
C ALA A 239 24.84 1.57 -8.33
N LEU A 240 24.28 2.50 -9.12
CA LEU A 240 22.87 2.86 -9.04
C LEU A 240 22.06 2.26 -10.19
N THR A 241 20.77 2.11 -9.95
CA THR A 241 19.76 1.83 -10.97
C THR A 241 18.58 2.77 -10.81
N ILE A 242 17.80 2.97 -11.87
CA ILE A 242 16.52 3.68 -11.79
C ILE A 242 15.41 2.66 -11.54
N SER A 243 14.81 2.80 -10.37
CA SER A 243 13.49 2.24 -10.10
C SER A 243 12.46 3.33 -10.38
N ALA A 244 11.42 3.00 -11.14
CA ALA A 244 10.34 3.94 -11.42
C ALA A 244 9.63 4.41 -10.13
N GLN A 245 9.52 3.51 -9.15
CA GLN A 245 8.88 3.75 -7.86
C GLN A 245 9.81 4.39 -6.81
N PHE A 246 11.09 3.96 -6.76
CA PHE A 246 12.01 4.35 -5.69
C PHE A 246 13.09 5.35 -6.14
N GLY A 247 13.04 5.82 -7.38
CA GLY A 247 14.02 6.75 -7.94
C GLY A 247 15.38 6.09 -8.22
N LEU A 248 16.45 6.86 -8.05
CA LEU A 248 17.83 6.35 -8.15
C LEU A 248 18.23 5.67 -6.84
N ILE A 249 18.38 4.35 -6.88
CA ILE A 249 18.68 3.51 -5.72
C ILE A 249 19.88 2.62 -5.97
N ASP A 250 20.47 2.14 -4.87
CA ASP A 250 21.58 1.20 -4.91
C ASP A 250 21.17 -0.10 -5.63
N GLN A 251 21.98 -0.53 -6.58
CA GLN A 251 21.69 -1.67 -7.44
C GLN A 251 21.74 -2.99 -6.66
N GLU A 252 22.67 -3.13 -5.72
CA GLU A 252 22.78 -4.36 -4.90
C GLU A 252 21.62 -4.46 -3.92
N GLU A 253 21.23 -3.33 -3.31
CA GLU A 253 20.04 -3.26 -2.43
C GLU A 253 18.75 -3.64 -3.17
N PHE A 254 18.59 -3.16 -4.42
CA PHE A 254 17.38 -3.38 -5.20
C PHE A 254 17.25 -4.81 -5.73
N PHE A 255 18.33 -5.37 -6.27
CA PHE A 255 18.31 -6.71 -6.89
C PHE A 255 18.73 -7.83 -5.94
N GLN A 256 19.15 -7.49 -4.71
CA GLN A 256 19.72 -8.42 -3.72
C GLN A 256 20.88 -9.27 -4.27
N LYS A 257 21.58 -8.73 -5.26
CA LYS A 257 22.76 -9.34 -5.89
C LYS A 257 23.62 -8.28 -6.56
N LYS A 258 24.92 -8.53 -6.66
CA LYS A 258 25.85 -7.69 -7.40
C LYS A 258 25.68 -7.88 -8.92
N ILE A 259 25.25 -6.83 -9.62
CA ILE A 259 25.04 -6.83 -11.07
C ILE A 259 26.14 -5.99 -11.76
N ALA A 260 26.56 -4.90 -11.13
CA ALA A 260 27.58 -4.01 -11.69
C ALA A 260 28.91 -4.75 -11.91
N SER A 261 29.68 -4.27 -12.88
CA SER A 261 31.05 -4.71 -13.08
C SER A 261 31.88 -4.51 -11.81
N LYS A 262 32.91 -5.35 -11.60
CA LYS A 262 33.91 -5.12 -10.53
C LYS A 262 34.66 -3.80 -10.72
N ASP A 263 34.92 -3.43 -11.97
CA ASP A 263 35.51 -2.15 -12.34
C ASP A 263 34.40 -1.19 -12.81
N VAL A 264 34.17 -0.15 -12.06
CA VAL A 264 33.22 0.93 -12.33
C VAL A 264 33.91 2.25 -12.70
N SER A 265 35.21 2.25 -12.98
CA SER A 265 35.95 3.44 -13.37
C SER A 265 35.44 4.06 -14.67
N GLY A 266 35.03 3.20 -15.62
CA GLY A 266 34.43 3.61 -16.89
C GLY A 266 33.00 4.11 -16.81
N TYR A 267 32.33 4.00 -15.66
CA TYR A 267 30.93 4.44 -15.46
C TYR A 267 30.85 5.95 -15.32
N TYR A 268 29.67 6.53 -15.50
CA TYR A 268 29.46 7.94 -15.21
C TYR A 268 29.28 8.13 -13.69
N LEU A 269 29.98 9.13 -13.14
CA LEU A 269 29.82 9.59 -11.76
C LEU A 269 28.69 10.63 -11.73
N ILE A 270 27.58 10.29 -11.07
CA ILE A 270 26.45 11.19 -10.81
C ILE A 270 26.54 11.75 -9.38
N LYS A 271 26.16 13.02 -9.21
CA LYS A 271 26.10 13.70 -7.90
C LYS A 271 24.66 14.04 -7.54
N LYS A 272 24.41 14.22 -6.25
CA LYS A 272 23.11 14.67 -5.73
C LYS A 272 22.58 15.89 -6.47
N GLY A 273 21.30 15.88 -6.80
CA GLY A 273 20.62 16.90 -7.60
C GLY A 273 20.79 16.75 -9.12
N GLU A 274 21.65 15.83 -9.60
CA GLU A 274 21.78 15.53 -11.02
C GLU A 274 20.75 14.46 -11.43
N PHE A 275 20.36 14.50 -12.71
CA PHE A 275 19.33 13.62 -13.29
C PHE A 275 19.95 12.51 -14.12
N ALA A 276 19.25 11.38 -14.19
CA ALA A 276 19.59 10.30 -15.11
C ALA A 276 18.33 9.82 -15.84
N TYR A 277 18.47 9.62 -17.16
CA TYR A 277 17.47 9.00 -18.00
C TYR A 277 17.88 7.56 -18.33
N ASN A 278 17.05 6.60 -17.93
CA ASN A 278 17.14 5.22 -18.34
C ASN A 278 16.25 5.00 -19.57
N LYS A 279 16.83 4.68 -20.69
CA LYS A 279 16.13 4.42 -21.96
C LYS A 279 15.53 3.02 -22.05
N SER A 280 15.63 2.20 -21.01
CA SER A 280 15.12 0.83 -21.01
C SER A 280 13.61 0.81 -20.84
N TYR A 281 12.94 0.01 -21.67
CA TYR A 281 11.54 -0.30 -21.49
C TYR A 281 11.33 -1.11 -20.21
N SER A 282 10.31 -0.75 -19.44
CA SER A 282 9.79 -1.58 -18.35
C SER A 282 8.27 -1.50 -18.29
N THR A 283 7.64 -2.48 -17.66
CA THR A 283 6.18 -2.52 -17.51
C THR A 283 5.68 -1.23 -16.83
N GLY A 284 4.75 -0.52 -17.48
CA GLY A 284 4.24 0.77 -17.03
C GLY A 284 5.12 1.98 -17.43
N TYR A 285 6.31 1.76 -17.99
CA TYR A 285 7.25 2.82 -18.40
C TYR A 285 7.78 2.59 -19.83
N PRO A 286 6.92 2.73 -20.85
CA PRO A 286 7.26 2.38 -22.23
C PRO A 286 8.33 3.27 -22.84
N LEU A 287 8.53 4.47 -22.31
CA LEU A 287 9.53 5.46 -22.76
C LEU A 287 10.73 5.56 -21.80
N GLY A 288 10.89 4.58 -20.90
CA GLY A 288 11.91 4.60 -19.87
C GLY A 288 11.54 5.51 -18.69
N ALA A 289 12.51 5.91 -17.89
CA ALA A 289 12.30 6.74 -16.72
C ALA A 289 13.42 7.76 -16.52
N ILE A 290 13.05 8.96 -16.10
CA ILE A 290 13.97 10.04 -15.75
C ILE A 290 13.81 10.30 -14.25
N LYS A 291 14.94 10.25 -13.50
CA LYS A 291 14.93 10.48 -12.05
C LYS A 291 16.13 11.31 -11.64
N ARG A 292 15.96 12.12 -10.58
CA ARG A 292 17.01 12.88 -9.94
C ARG A 292 17.64 12.07 -8.80
N LEU A 293 18.93 12.23 -8.58
CA LEU A 293 19.62 11.62 -7.44
C LEU A 293 19.39 12.47 -6.19
N ASP A 294 18.52 12.00 -5.30
CA ASP A 294 18.18 12.68 -4.04
C ASP A 294 18.68 11.92 -2.80
N LYS A 295 18.73 10.59 -2.86
CA LYS A 295 19.00 9.71 -1.70
C LYS A 295 20.48 9.68 -1.30
N TYR A 296 21.41 9.82 -2.23
CA TYR A 296 22.86 9.66 -1.99
C TYR A 296 23.63 10.88 -2.46
N GLU A 297 24.79 11.18 -1.85
CA GLU A 297 25.64 12.30 -2.27
C GLU A 297 26.25 12.08 -3.66
N ASN A 298 26.55 10.82 -4.01
CA ASN A 298 27.01 10.41 -5.32
C ASN A 298 26.74 8.92 -5.57
N GLY A 299 26.96 8.50 -6.80
CA GLY A 299 26.93 7.11 -7.24
C GLY A 299 27.41 6.98 -8.68
N VAL A 300 27.42 5.75 -9.20
CA VAL A 300 27.85 5.50 -10.57
C VAL A 300 26.75 4.84 -11.38
N LEU A 301 26.67 5.22 -12.66
CA LEU A 301 25.69 4.69 -13.63
C LEU A 301 26.41 4.25 -14.90
N SER A 302 25.91 3.16 -15.50
CA SER A 302 26.39 2.71 -16.81
C SER A 302 26.31 3.83 -17.85
N THR A 303 27.19 3.81 -18.84
CA THR A 303 27.21 4.77 -19.96
C THR A 303 25.99 4.68 -20.88
N LEU A 304 25.11 3.71 -20.67
CA LEU A 304 23.83 3.61 -21.36
C LEU A 304 22.83 4.69 -20.90
N TYR A 305 23.03 5.25 -19.71
CA TYR A 305 22.19 6.33 -19.18
C TYR A 305 22.61 7.67 -19.78
N ILE A 306 21.66 8.60 -19.91
CA ILE A 306 21.92 9.98 -20.23
C ILE A 306 21.83 10.78 -18.93
N LEU A 307 22.95 11.40 -18.52
CA LEU A 307 23.01 12.18 -17.28
C LEU A 307 23.02 13.68 -17.61
N PHE A 308 22.32 14.44 -16.77
CA PHE A 308 22.25 15.90 -16.89
C PHE A 308 22.02 16.61 -15.57
N LYS A 309 22.29 17.90 -15.52
CA LYS A 309 21.96 18.77 -14.39
C LYS A 309 21.11 19.93 -14.87
N ALA A 310 20.12 20.34 -14.07
CA ALA A 310 19.36 21.57 -14.27
C ALA A 310 20.30 22.81 -14.15
N VAL A 311 20.06 23.84 -14.96
CA VAL A 311 20.84 25.08 -14.93
C VAL A 311 19.90 26.28 -14.79
N ASP A 312 19.14 26.62 -15.82
CA ASP A 312 18.26 27.78 -15.85
C ASP A 312 16.78 27.36 -15.64
N VAL A 313 16.56 26.42 -14.72
CA VAL A 313 15.26 25.89 -14.32
C VAL A 313 15.35 25.40 -12.88
N ASP A 314 14.25 25.51 -12.13
CA ASP A 314 14.18 24.94 -10.79
C ASP A 314 14.27 23.41 -10.83
N SER A 315 15.14 22.83 -9.99
CA SER A 315 15.44 21.41 -10.01
C SER A 315 14.29 20.56 -9.46
N ASP A 316 13.53 21.06 -8.48
CA ASP A 316 12.38 20.36 -7.92
C ASP A 316 11.21 20.37 -8.91
N TYR A 317 10.97 21.52 -9.56
CA TYR A 317 10.04 21.63 -10.68
C TYR A 317 10.34 20.60 -11.78
N LEU A 318 11.60 20.55 -12.22
CA LEU A 318 12.02 19.65 -13.29
C LEU A 318 11.89 18.16 -12.90
N ALA A 319 12.15 17.82 -11.63
CA ALA A 319 12.00 16.48 -11.12
C ALA A 319 10.53 16.02 -11.22
N HIS A 320 9.58 16.86 -10.81
CA HIS A 320 8.15 16.57 -10.88
C HIS A 320 7.58 16.67 -12.30
N TYR A 321 8.14 17.55 -13.16
CA TYR A 321 7.78 17.53 -14.57
C TYR A 321 8.05 16.15 -15.20
N TYR A 322 9.20 15.52 -14.90
CA TYR A 322 9.53 14.18 -15.37
C TYR A 322 8.80 13.03 -14.66
N GLU A 323 8.08 13.30 -13.60
CA GLU A 323 7.11 12.36 -13.02
C GLU A 323 5.77 12.36 -13.77
N SER A 324 5.46 13.44 -14.50
CA SER A 324 4.27 13.54 -15.36
C SER A 324 4.47 12.79 -16.68
N ASP A 325 3.43 12.72 -17.50
CA ASP A 325 3.47 12.17 -18.86
C ASP A 325 3.78 13.22 -19.95
N LYS A 326 4.02 14.47 -19.57
CA LYS A 326 4.10 15.62 -20.53
C LYS A 326 5.34 15.56 -21.43
N TRP A 327 6.38 14.90 -21.01
CA TRP A 327 7.61 14.69 -21.79
C TRP A 327 7.53 13.48 -22.76
N HIS A 328 6.53 12.62 -22.60
CA HIS A 328 6.41 11.36 -23.35
C HIS A 328 6.32 11.58 -24.84
N ARG A 329 5.52 12.56 -25.28
CA ARG A 329 5.33 12.86 -26.70
C ARG A 329 6.65 13.26 -27.38
N GLU A 330 7.41 14.14 -26.77
CA GLU A 330 8.68 14.64 -27.31
C GLU A 330 9.71 13.53 -27.43
N VAL A 331 9.83 12.68 -26.39
CA VAL A 331 10.70 11.52 -26.42
C VAL A 331 10.24 10.48 -27.44
N SER A 332 8.95 10.26 -27.58
CA SER A 332 8.37 9.33 -28.58
C SER A 332 8.68 9.77 -30.01
N MET A 333 8.65 11.08 -30.31
CA MET A 333 9.01 11.61 -31.63
C MET A 333 10.49 11.47 -31.95
N CYS A 334 11.36 11.49 -30.92
CA CYS A 334 12.80 11.28 -31.07
C CYS A 334 13.21 9.80 -31.16
N ALA A 335 12.35 8.91 -30.69
CA ALA A 335 12.60 7.47 -30.82
C ALA A 335 12.36 7.07 -32.27
N ALA A 336 13.42 6.94 -33.05
CA ALA A 336 13.34 6.53 -34.45
C ALA A 336 12.53 5.24 -34.60
N GLU A 337 11.67 5.19 -35.62
CA GLU A 337 11.03 3.96 -36.10
C GLU A 337 12.13 2.98 -36.51
N GLY A 338 12.52 2.09 -35.64
CA GLY A 338 13.54 1.10 -35.92
C GLY A 338 13.86 0.27 -34.69
N ALA A 339 14.04 -1.00 -34.95
CA ALA A 339 14.28 -2.09 -34.01
C ALA A 339 14.81 -1.67 -32.63
N ARG A 340 14.02 -1.95 -31.61
CA ARG A 340 14.43 -1.91 -30.21
C ARG A 340 15.59 -2.88 -30.03
N ASN A 341 16.83 -2.39 -30.03
CA ASN A 341 17.99 -3.21 -29.71
C ASN A 341 17.91 -3.58 -28.22
N HIS A 342 17.61 -4.83 -27.92
CA HIS A 342 17.63 -5.40 -26.56
C HIS A 342 16.76 -4.65 -25.52
N GLY A 343 15.59 -4.12 -25.92
CA GLY A 343 14.68 -3.42 -25.00
C GLY A 343 15.07 -1.96 -24.69
N LEU A 344 16.12 -1.40 -25.32
CA LEU A 344 16.49 0.01 -25.22
C LEU A 344 15.82 0.82 -26.32
N LEU A 345 15.34 2.01 -25.98
CA LEU A 345 14.88 2.98 -26.95
C LEU A 345 16.10 3.55 -27.72
N ASN A 346 15.96 3.66 -29.04
CA ASN A 346 17.00 4.25 -29.88
C ASN A 346 16.88 5.78 -29.86
N ILE A 347 17.36 6.40 -28.77
CA ILE A 347 17.39 7.84 -28.57
C ILE A 347 18.84 8.26 -28.33
N THR A 348 19.34 9.15 -29.17
CA THR A 348 20.68 9.71 -28.95
C THR A 348 20.62 10.80 -27.86
N PRO A 349 21.76 11.09 -27.20
CA PRO A 349 21.79 12.24 -26.30
C PRO A 349 21.44 13.57 -26.99
N VAL A 350 21.82 13.75 -28.25
CA VAL A 350 21.51 14.98 -29.01
C VAL A 350 20.00 15.14 -29.19
N ASP A 351 19.31 14.06 -29.57
CA ASP A 351 17.87 14.10 -29.74
C ASP A 351 17.15 14.36 -28.41
N PHE A 352 17.59 13.68 -27.33
CA PHE A 352 17.04 13.90 -26.00
C PHE A 352 17.19 15.34 -25.52
N PHE A 353 18.37 15.97 -25.70
CA PHE A 353 18.58 17.37 -25.34
C PHE A 353 17.87 18.38 -26.24
N ASN A 354 17.36 17.96 -27.40
CA ASN A 354 16.53 18.78 -28.27
C ASN A 354 15.02 18.65 -27.99
N THR A 355 14.60 17.74 -27.06
CA THR A 355 13.20 17.66 -26.63
C THR A 355 12.72 18.99 -26.07
N ARG A 356 11.44 19.29 -26.28
CA ARG A 356 10.81 20.56 -25.87
C ARG A 356 10.06 20.38 -24.58
N LEU A 357 10.09 21.42 -23.76
CA LEU A 357 9.34 21.51 -22.51
C LEU A 357 8.66 22.88 -22.47
N VAL A 358 7.43 22.92 -22.01
CA VAL A 358 6.71 24.17 -21.71
C VAL A 358 6.89 24.44 -20.22
N VAL A 359 7.55 25.54 -19.87
CA VAL A 359 7.94 25.88 -18.50
C VAL A 359 7.45 27.27 -18.10
N PRO A 360 7.13 27.55 -16.82
CA PRO A 360 6.87 28.90 -16.35
C PRO A 360 8.01 29.83 -16.67
N LYS A 361 7.72 31.08 -17.01
CA LYS A 361 8.75 32.12 -17.27
C LYS A 361 9.51 32.45 -16.00
N GLU A 362 8.78 32.60 -14.90
CA GLU A 362 9.30 33.03 -13.61
C GLU A 362 9.79 31.84 -12.79
N LEU A 363 11.00 31.95 -12.23
CA LEU A 363 11.57 30.92 -11.34
C LEU A 363 10.75 30.78 -10.06
N GLU A 364 10.09 31.83 -9.61
CA GLU A 364 9.19 31.81 -8.46
C GLU A 364 8.03 30.84 -8.66
N GLU A 365 7.40 30.82 -9.82
CA GLU A 365 6.35 29.86 -10.14
C GLU A 365 6.89 28.44 -10.21
N GLN A 366 8.04 28.24 -10.83
CA GLN A 366 8.70 26.93 -10.87
C GLN A 366 8.97 26.41 -9.45
N ARG A 367 9.54 27.24 -8.56
CA ARG A 367 9.79 26.89 -7.17
C ARG A 367 8.51 26.59 -6.40
N ALA A 368 7.45 27.37 -6.61
CA ALA A 368 6.15 27.15 -5.98
C ALA A 368 5.56 25.79 -6.37
N ILE A 369 5.62 25.42 -7.66
CA ILE A 369 5.18 24.12 -8.16
C ILE A 369 6.05 22.99 -7.60
N GLY A 370 7.38 23.14 -7.65
CA GLY A 370 8.33 22.18 -7.08
C GLY A 370 8.09 21.94 -5.59
N SER A 371 7.91 23.02 -4.82
CA SER A 371 7.61 22.95 -3.40
C SER A 371 6.24 22.29 -3.10
N TYR A 372 5.22 22.57 -3.90
CA TYR A 372 3.91 21.94 -3.78
C TYR A 372 4.02 20.42 -3.85
N PHE A 373 4.65 19.90 -4.89
CA PHE A 373 4.81 18.45 -5.05
C PHE A 373 5.77 17.84 -4.04
N SER A 374 6.86 18.53 -3.69
CA SER A 374 7.77 18.07 -2.63
C SER A 374 7.09 17.95 -1.27
N ASN A 375 6.21 18.90 -0.93
CA ASN A 375 5.40 18.82 0.29
C ASN A 375 4.43 17.64 0.24
N LEU A 376 3.81 17.38 -0.90
CA LEU A 376 2.92 16.25 -1.10
C LEU A 376 3.66 14.91 -0.98
N ASP A 377 4.87 14.81 -1.51
CA ASP A 377 5.74 13.64 -1.33
C ASP A 377 6.15 13.42 0.12
N ASN A 378 6.46 14.48 0.84
CA ASN A 378 6.76 14.41 2.27
C ASN A 378 5.55 13.90 3.08
N LEU A 379 4.32 14.32 2.75
CA LEU A 379 3.10 13.82 3.37
C LEU A 379 2.89 12.33 3.07
N ILE A 380 3.04 11.91 1.82
CA ILE A 380 2.93 10.51 1.38
C ILE A 380 3.93 9.64 2.14
N ASN A 381 5.21 10.04 2.18
CA ASN A 381 6.26 9.31 2.89
C ASN A 381 6.00 9.22 4.39
N SER A 382 5.62 10.33 5.02
CA SER A 382 5.29 10.39 6.46
C SER A 382 4.14 9.44 6.81
N HIS A 383 3.07 9.41 5.99
CA HIS A 383 1.95 8.49 6.21
C HIS A 383 2.37 7.02 6.03
N GLN A 384 3.19 6.71 5.01
CA GLN A 384 3.71 5.37 4.79
C GLN A 384 4.59 4.88 5.94
N GLU A 385 5.46 5.73 6.47
CA GLU A 385 6.29 5.42 7.65
C GLU A 385 5.43 5.19 8.89
N LYS A 386 4.40 6.04 9.09
CA LYS A 386 3.51 5.92 10.23
C LYS A 386 2.70 4.63 10.20
N ILE A 387 2.20 4.23 9.02
CA ILE A 387 1.53 2.94 8.83
C ILE A 387 2.46 1.80 9.24
N THR A 388 3.69 1.80 8.75
CA THR A 388 4.69 0.77 9.08
C THR A 388 4.97 0.70 10.58
N GLN A 389 5.12 1.85 11.24
CA GLN A 389 5.35 1.93 12.69
C GLN A 389 4.16 1.37 13.47
N LEU A 390 2.93 1.74 13.10
CA LEU A 390 1.70 1.29 13.75
C LEU A 390 1.45 -0.21 13.54
N GLU A 391 1.71 -0.74 12.35
CA GLU A 391 1.60 -2.18 12.07
C GLU A 391 2.59 -2.99 12.92
N ASN A 392 3.84 -2.52 13.01
CA ASN A 392 4.85 -3.14 13.86
C ASN A 392 4.49 -3.06 15.36
N LEU A 393 3.99 -1.91 15.80
CA LEU A 393 3.51 -1.73 17.19
C LEU A 393 2.35 -2.67 17.48
N LYS A 394 1.33 -2.72 16.63
CA LYS A 394 0.19 -3.61 16.79
C LYS A 394 0.64 -5.08 16.87
N LYS A 395 1.50 -5.51 15.94
CA LYS A 395 2.05 -6.86 15.94
C LYS A 395 2.76 -7.21 17.24
N LYS A 396 3.59 -6.30 17.75
CA LYS A 396 4.32 -6.49 19.03
C LYS A 396 3.35 -6.56 20.21
N LEU A 397 2.38 -5.65 20.29
CA LEU A 397 1.39 -5.65 21.36
C LEU A 397 0.55 -6.92 21.35
N LEU A 398 0.12 -7.42 20.19
CA LEU A 398 -0.59 -8.69 20.07
C LEU A 398 0.24 -9.87 20.61
N GLN A 399 1.56 -9.88 20.40
CA GLN A 399 2.45 -10.93 20.92
C GLN A 399 2.71 -10.82 22.42
N ASP A 400 2.72 -9.61 22.98
CA ASP A 400 3.14 -9.36 24.34
C ASP A 400 1.97 -9.18 25.34
N MET A 401 0.76 -8.82 24.84
CA MET A 401 -0.45 -8.63 25.66
C MET A 401 -1.37 -9.84 25.70
N PHE A 402 -1.14 -10.86 24.87
CA PHE A 402 -1.87 -12.14 24.92
C PHE A 402 -0.94 -13.27 25.39
N ILE A 403 -1.53 -14.36 25.96
CA ILE A 403 -0.79 -15.49 26.52
C ILE A 403 -1.16 -16.78 25.76
#